data_20f85e96e41a68528311b5076bcdf65a
#
_entry.id   20f85e96e41a68528311b5076bcdf65a
#
_cell.length_a   1.000
_cell.length_b   1.000
_cell.length_c   1.000
_cell.angle_alpha   90.00
_cell.angle_beta   90.00
_cell.angle_gamma   90.00
#
_symmetry.space_group_name_H-M   'P 1'
#
loop_
_entity.id
_entity.type
_entity.pdbx_description
1 polymer ?
#
loop_
_entity_poly.entity_id
_entity_poly.type
_entity_poly.pdbx_seq_one_letter_code
_entity_poly.pdbx_strand_id
1 'polypeptide(L)'
;NSYTLNCPNCICSSPIANPNNSNAKQKHAGSTLLAIDIDNDNDKDLILGDVSYNNLNLLINGGDNQNALMTSVDSVFPQNHNNTIAANMHVYPASYYLDVTNDGVKDLVVTTNSENNSENFESCWLYSNAGQTNSPDFNFVQTNFLQTDMIDLGKSAFPTFYDYNNDSLLDLIVGNYGYHVVNNDPISSLALFENTGTKDIPKYELIDRDWQGISTIDLNTTLSIPALNISPTFGDLDADGDKDMILGDADGKLHCFNNQGGNFAITAPNYFNIDVGYFAQPQLVDVDRDGLLDIIIGEQNGSINYCPNSGTATIAAFDTVIEKWGGIDVDTNYINNGYSSPKLIDSNGVYQLFVGSYTGTIYQFTNIDGNLSGQFLPIYSTATTLWDGGRCAFAFADINNDNQPEMILGNLSGGIAYFSSDTLLNDTTTIPSNILNNKQANFSIYPNPASSKITVESSEIGIIKIKNLIGKTIYKARKSNYLTEINTSQFAKGIYILQLNGMSSKMLIQ
;
A
#
# COMPACT_ATOMS: atom_id res chain seq x y z
N ASN A 1 -15.16 42.65 -4.35
CA ASN A 1 -15.29 42.78 -2.92
C ASN A 1 -13.94 42.34 -2.34
N SER A 2 -13.19 43.31 -1.80
CA SER A 2 -11.93 43.04 -1.10
C SER A 2 -12.24 42.74 0.36
N TYR A 3 -11.92 41.54 0.82
CA TYR A 3 -11.95 41.21 2.23
C TYR A 3 -10.67 41.74 2.88
N THR A 4 -10.80 42.60 3.89
CA THR A 4 -9.68 43.07 4.71
C THR A 4 -9.63 42.25 6.01
N LEU A 5 -8.58 41.45 6.17
CA LEU A 5 -8.22 40.86 7.47
C LEU A 5 -7.76 42.00 8.41
N ASN A 6 -8.57 42.34 9.38
CA ASN A 6 -8.22 43.32 10.38
C ASN A 6 -7.81 42.63 11.70
N CYS A 7 -6.65 41.99 11.68
CA CYS A 7 -6.10 41.32 12.87
C CYS A 7 -4.85 42.07 13.37
N PRO A 8 -4.95 42.90 14.44
CA PRO A 8 -3.84 43.71 14.90
C PRO A 8 -2.63 42.91 15.41
N ASN A 9 -2.81 41.62 15.69
CA ASN A 9 -1.78 40.72 16.22
C ASN A 9 -1.49 39.52 15.33
N CYS A 10 -2.03 39.48 14.11
CA CYS A 10 -1.67 38.42 13.18
C CYS A 10 -0.26 38.65 12.65
N ILE A 11 0.68 37.85 13.07
CA ILE A 11 2.01 37.76 12.43
C ILE A 11 1.85 36.94 11.19
N CYS A 12 1.41 37.56 10.11
CA CYS A 12 1.59 36.96 8.76
C CYS A 12 3.09 37.04 8.46
N SER A 13 3.81 35.97 8.58
CA SER A 13 5.22 35.86 8.20
C SER A 13 5.45 35.86 6.69
N SER A 14 4.46 36.18 5.89
CA SER A 14 4.63 36.48 4.47
C SER A 14 5.10 37.92 4.29
N PRO A 15 6.23 38.19 3.63
CA PRO A 15 6.64 39.55 3.35
C PRO A 15 5.54 40.27 2.57
N ILE A 16 5.12 41.42 3.08
CA ILE A 16 4.15 42.31 2.41
C ILE A 16 4.75 42.59 1.03
N ALA A 17 4.11 42.07 -0.01
CA ALA A 17 4.52 42.33 -1.38
C ALA A 17 4.48 43.85 -1.60
N ASN A 18 5.63 44.43 -1.95
CA ASN A 18 5.72 45.84 -2.31
C ASN A 18 4.74 46.12 -3.46
N PRO A 19 3.73 47.01 -3.30
CA PRO A 19 2.67 47.23 -4.28
C PRO A 19 3.17 47.75 -5.64
N ASN A 20 4.46 48.03 -5.76
CA ASN A 20 5.08 48.54 -6.99
C ASN A 20 5.77 47.46 -7.85
N ASN A 21 5.69 46.19 -7.48
CA ASN A 21 6.28 45.11 -8.31
C ASN A 21 5.18 44.38 -9.09
N SER A 22 4.83 44.91 -10.26
CA SER A 22 3.72 44.48 -11.11
C SER A 22 3.94 43.12 -11.83
N ASN A 23 4.98 42.35 -11.52
CA ASN A 23 5.31 41.11 -12.22
C ASN A 23 5.41 39.83 -11.38
N ALA A 24 5.14 39.87 -10.08
CA ALA A 24 5.01 38.65 -9.29
C ALA A 24 3.53 38.35 -9.05
N LYS A 25 2.91 37.61 -9.95
CA LYS A 25 1.69 36.84 -9.59
C LYS A 25 2.17 35.76 -8.62
N GLN A 26 2.13 36.06 -7.33
CA GLN A 26 2.25 35.03 -6.30
C GLN A 26 1.04 34.09 -6.47
N LYS A 27 1.27 32.96 -7.08
CA LYS A 27 0.31 31.86 -7.10
C LYS A 27 0.31 31.30 -5.68
N HIS A 28 -0.79 31.50 -4.94
CA HIS A 28 -1.04 30.68 -3.79
C HIS A 28 -1.08 29.22 -4.23
N ALA A 29 -0.27 28.41 -3.60
CA ALA A 29 -0.13 27.00 -3.98
C ALA A 29 -1.36 26.16 -3.61
N GLY A 30 -2.22 26.65 -2.72
CA GLY A 30 -3.47 26.01 -2.33
C GLY A 30 -3.71 26.08 -0.83
N SER A 31 -4.99 26.04 -0.44
CA SER A 31 -5.43 25.99 0.96
C SER A 31 -6.61 25.03 1.10
N THR A 32 -6.68 24.33 2.21
CA THR A 32 -7.87 23.59 2.63
C THR A 32 -8.69 24.47 3.56
N LEU A 33 -10.01 24.30 3.53
CA LEU A 33 -10.94 25.13 4.27
C LEU A 33 -12.00 24.27 4.95
N LEU A 34 -12.19 24.48 6.25
CA LEU A 34 -13.33 23.96 6.98
C LEU A 34 -14.02 25.12 7.70
N ALA A 35 -15.32 25.28 7.51
CA ALA A 35 -16.14 26.30 8.16
C ALA A 35 -16.99 25.64 9.25
N ILE A 36 -16.76 26.04 10.49
CA ILE A 36 -17.47 25.54 11.68
C ILE A 36 -17.83 26.73 12.58
N ASP A 37 -18.80 26.55 13.45
CA ASP A 37 -19.07 27.45 14.57
C ASP A 37 -18.32 26.86 15.77
N ILE A 38 -17.29 27.53 16.26
CA ILE A 38 -16.41 26.96 17.29
C ILE A 38 -16.66 27.57 18.67
N ASP A 39 -17.26 28.77 18.74
CA ASP A 39 -17.52 29.48 19.96
C ASP A 39 -19.02 29.70 20.28
N ASN A 40 -19.90 29.08 19.47
CA ASN A 40 -21.35 29.06 19.64
C ASN A 40 -22.03 30.43 19.53
N ASP A 41 -21.50 31.28 18.69
CA ASP A 41 -22.10 32.60 18.42
C ASP A 41 -23.06 32.62 17.21
N ASN A 42 -23.24 31.45 16.55
CA ASN A 42 -24.04 31.16 15.36
C ASN A 42 -23.50 31.74 14.07
N ASP A 43 -22.29 32.21 14.01
CA ASP A 43 -21.62 32.47 12.75
C ASP A 43 -20.58 31.39 12.43
N LYS A 44 -19.81 31.52 11.36
CA LYS A 44 -18.84 30.49 10.95
C LYS A 44 -17.43 31.01 11.04
N ASP A 45 -16.65 30.28 11.83
CA ASP A 45 -15.20 30.38 11.89
C ASP A 45 -14.56 29.55 10.77
N LEU A 46 -13.30 29.79 10.49
CA LEU A 46 -12.55 29.09 9.46
C LEU A 46 -11.34 28.37 10.04
N ILE A 47 -11.23 27.08 9.74
CA ILE A 47 -9.99 26.31 9.93
C ILE A 47 -9.31 26.21 8.57
N LEU A 48 -8.05 26.65 8.51
CA LEU A 48 -7.24 26.68 7.29
C LEU A 48 -6.05 25.75 7.42
N GLY A 49 -5.83 24.91 6.41
CA GLY A 49 -4.55 24.28 6.13
C GLY A 49 -3.93 24.90 4.89
N ASP A 50 -2.62 24.94 4.81
CA ASP A 50 -1.87 25.50 3.67
C ASP A 50 -0.81 24.53 3.19
N VAL A 51 -0.56 24.52 1.90
CA VAL A 51 0.42 23.63 1.25
C VAL A 51 1.85 23.86 1.75
N SER A 52 2.13 25.01 2.31
CA SER A 52 3.48 25.41 2.76
C SER A 52 3.70 25.23 4.27
N TYR A 53 2.67 24.82 5.01
CA TYR A 53 2.72 24.70 6.46
C TYR A 53 2.11 23.40 6.96
N ASN A 54 2.61 22.89 8.06
CA ASN A 54 2.15 21.64 8.69
C ASN A 54 1.05 21.84 9.72
N ASN A 55 0.79 23.06 10.14
CA ASN A 55 -0.22 23.37 11.17
C ASN A 55 -1.55 23.79 10.56
N LEU A 56 -2.60 23.65 11.35
CA LEU A 56 -3.89 24.26 11.10
C LEU A 56 -3.95 25.64 11.76
N ASN A 57 -4.56 26.59 11.04
CA ASN A 57 -4.87 27.92 11.58
C ASN A 57 -6.38 28.03 11.79
N LEU A 58 -6.81 28.37 12.99
CA LEU A 58 -8.19 28.75 13.28
C LEU A 58 -8.32 30.26 13.23
N LEU A 59 -9.26 30.76 12.44
CA LEU A 59 -9.63 32.16 12.36
C LEU A 59 -11.02 32.33 12.96
N ILE A 60 -11.12 33.12 14.01
CA ILE A 60 -12.40 33.44 14.67
C ILE A 60 -13.09 34.59 13.95
N ASN A 61 -14.34 34.35 13.57
CA ASN A 61 -15.22 35.37 13.03
C ASN A 61 -15.93 36.10 14.18
N GLY A 62 -15.67 37.33 14.35
CA GLY A 62 -16.39 38.18 15.33
C GLY A 62 -17.37 39.15 14.64
N GLY A 63 -17.78 38.80 13.44
CA GLY A 63 -18.79 39.53 12.67
C GLY A 63 -20.20 38.97 12.84
N ASP A 64 -20.80 38.56 11.74
CA ASP A 64 -22.09 37.90 11.71
C ASP A 64 -22.21 36.99 10.47
N ASN A 65 -23.30 36.23 10.36
CA ASN A 65 -23.57 35.31 9.24
C ASN A 65 -23.64 35.98 7.86
N GLN A 66 -23.69 37.30 7.77
CA GLN A 66 -23.75 38.03 6.51
C GLN A 66 -22.47 38.83 6.23
N ASN A 67 -21.77 39.25 7.30
CA ASN A 67 -20.57 40.07 7.19
C ASN A 67 -19.47 39.50 8.10
N ALA A 68 -18.71 38.56 7.54
CA ALA A 68 -17.61 37.95 8.26
C ALA A 68 -16.49 38.95 8.53
N LEU A 69 -16.02 39.00 9.79
CA LEU A 69 -14.90 39.82 10.24
C LEU A 69 -13.96 38.97 11.11
N MET A 70 -12.88 38.46 10.51
CA MET A 70 -11.90 37.67 11.25
C MET A 70 -11.17 38.56 12.25
N THR A 71 -11.34 38.26 13.55
CA THR A 71 -10.85 39.10 14.70
C THR A 71 -9.63 38.52 15.36
N SER A 72 -9.44 37.21 15.28
CA SER A 72 -8.28 36.54 15.88
C SER A 72 -7.84 35.34 15.06
N VAL A 73 -6.60 34.89 15.25
CA VAL A 73 -6.03 33.69 14.67
C VAL A 73 -5.32 32.86 15.73
N ASP A 74 -5.61 31.57 15.74
CA ASP A 74 -4.84 30.56 16.47
C ASP A 74 -4.08 29.70 15.46
N SER A 75 -2.75 29.76 15.51
CA SER A 75 -1.86 29.03 14.60
C SER A 75 -1.37 27.70 15.16
N VAL A 76 -1.85 27.28 16.32
CA VAL A 76 -1.51 26.00 16.98
C VAL A 76 -2.75 25.15 17.26
N PHE A 77 -3.75 25.31 16.42
CA PHE A 77 -5.04 24.62 16.57
C PHE A 77 -4.91 23.09 16.38
N PRO A 78 -5.62 22.26 17.16
CA PRO A 78 -6.56 22.56 18.25
C PRO A 78 -5.91 22.49 19.65
N GLN A 79 -5.14 23.45 20.06
CA GLN A 79 -4.49 23.48 21.38
C GLN A 79 -5.42 24.11 22.44
N ASN A 80 -6.58 23.46 22.68
CA ASN A 80 -7.59 24.06 23.56
C ASN A 80 -7.54 23.60 25.03
N HIS A 81 -6.92 22.42 25.29
CA HIS A 81 -6.96 21.75 26.61
C HIS A 81 -5.67 21.04 26.98
N ASN A 82 -5.52 20.66 28.22
CA ASN A 82 -4.30 20.08 28.80
C ASN A 82 -3.84 18.74 28.19
N ASN A 83 -4.71 18.06 27.44
CA ASN A 83 -4.41 16.77 26.79
C ASN A 83 -4.45 16.85 25.26
N THR A 84 -4.65 18.04 24.70
CA THR A 84 -4.72 18.22 23.23
C THR A 84 -3.40 18.73 22.72
N ILE A 85 -2.90 18.10 21.67
CA ILE A 85 -1.75 18.57 20.92
C ILE A 85 -2.23 19.26 19.65
N ALA A 86 -1.50 20.29 19.20
CA ALA A 86 -1.78 20.95 17.93
C ALA A 86 -1.60 19.97 16.77
N ALA A 87 -2.43 20.10 15.73
CA ALA A 87 -2.22 19.35 14.51
C ALA A 87 -0.90 19.77 13.86
N ASN A 88 -0.06 18.79 13.55
CA ASN A 88 1.24 18.97 12.90
C ASN A 88 1.40 17.92 11.83
N MET A 89 0.68 18.09 10.72
CA MET A 89 0.76 17.22 9.55
C MET A 89 1.90 17.69 8.67
N HIS A 90 2.71 16.76 8.19
CA HIS A 90 3.91 17.13 7.46
C HIS A 90 3.67 18.10 6.30
N VAL A 91 2.64 17.92 5.51
CA VAL A 91 2.34 18.80 4.35
C VAL A 91 0.85 18.93 4.15
N TYR A 92 0.40 20.16 3.91
CA TYR A 92 -0.91 20.47 3.42
C TYR A 92 -2.05 19.84 4.24
N PRO A 93 -2.18 20.17 5.55
CA PRO A 93 -3.21 19.60 6.39
C PRO A 93 -4.60 19.95 5.90
N ALA A 94 -5.49 18.96 5.94
CA ALA A 94 -6.91 19.10 5.62
C ALA A 94 -7.75 18.62 6.80
N SER A 95 -8.66 19.43 7.26
CA SER A 95 -9.53 19.13 8.40
C SER A 95 -10.94 18.74 7.95
N TYR A 96 -11.54 17.79 8.67
CA TYR A 96 -12.89 17.28 8.47
C TYR A 96 -13.61 17.25 9.80
N TYR A 97 -14.89 17.62 9.80
CA TYR A 97 -15.70 17.71 11.00
C TYR A 97 -16.88 16.74 10.90
N LEU A 98 -16.72 15.55 11.42
CA LEU A 98 -17.61 14.39 11.26
C LEU A 98 -17.80 13.68 12.61
N ASP A 99 -18.99 13.14 12.88
CA ASP A 99 -19.21 12.24 14.00
C ASP A 99 -18.66 10.85 13.62
N VAL A 100 -17.43 10.54 14.02
CA VAL A 100 -16.77 9.28 13.73
C VAL A 100 -16.79 8.30 14.90
N THR A 101 -17.09 8.80 16.11
CA THR A 101 -17.27 8.00 17.33
C THR A 101 -18.69 7.48 17.48
N ASN A 102 -19.65 7.99 16.69
CA ASN A 102 -21.10 7.70 16.77
C ASN A 102 -21.72 8.06 18.12
N ASP A 103 -21.25 9.10 18.77
CA ASP A 103 -21.80 9.61 20.01
C ASP A 103 -22.82 10.75 19.80
N GLY A 104 -23.02 11.21 18.57
CA GLY A 104 -23.92 12.28 18.17
C GLY A 104 -23.26 13.66 18.14
N VAL A 105 -21.98 13.76 18.48
CA VAL A 105 -21.19 14.97 18.42
C VAL A 105 -20.16 14.83 17.30
N LYS A 106 -19.80 15.92 16.63
CA LYS A 106 -18.81 15.85 15.54
C LYS A 106 -17.41 15.95 16.10
N ASP A 107 -16.55 15.07 15.62
CA ASP A 107 -15.13 14.99 15.89
C ASP A 107 -14.30 15.71 14.82
N LEU A 108 -13.05 16.03 15.12
CA LEU A 108 -12.11 16.59 14.15
C LEU A 108 -11.18 15.49 13.65
N VAL A 109 -11.17 15.28 12.33
CA VAL A 109 -10.21 14.43 11.65
C VAL A 109 -9.29 15.32 10.82
N VAL A 110 -7.99 15.12 10.92
CA VAL A 110 -6.99 15.88 10.15
C VAL A 110 -6.16 14.90 9.32
N THR A 111 -6.11 15.14 8.02
CA THR A 111 -5.29 14.34 7.09
C THR A 111 -4.40 15.26 6.25
N THR A 112 -3.48 14.68 5.51
CA THR A 112 -2.75 15.41 4.47
C THR A 112 -3.57 15.49 3.17
N ASN A 113 -3.49 16.60 2.46
CA ASN A 113 -4.04 16.77 1.10
C ASN A 113 -2.93 16.68 0.03
N SER A 114 -1.79 16.07 0.35
CA SER A 114 -0.67 15.86 -0.56
C SER A 114 -0.71 14.47 -1.16
N GLU A 115 -0.46 14.36 -2.47
CA GLU A 115 -0.48 13.07 -3.16
C GLU A 115 0.86 12.31 -3.09
N ASN A 116 1.99 13.02 -2.91
CA ASN A 116 3.31 12.41 -3.08
C ASN A 116 4.32 12.74 -1.98
N ASN A 117 3.95 13.55 -0.99
CA ASN A 117 4.86 14.04 0.05
C ASN A 117 4.22 13.91 1.44
N SER A 118 3.51 12.82 1.71
CA SER A 118 2.93 12.55 3.02
C SER A 118 3.60 11.34 3.66
N GLU A 119 3.57 11.29 4.98
CA GLU A 119 3.93 10.08 5.70
C GLU A 119 3.03 8.93 5.30
N ASN A 120 3.59 7.72 5.19
CA ASN A 120 2.89 6.54 4.73
C ASN A 120 1.88 6.02 5.76
N PHE A 121 2.19 6.19 7.03
CA PHE A 121 1.34 5.85 8.16
C PHE A 121 1.36 7.02 9.15
N GLU A 122 0.41 7.08 10.10
CA GLU A 122 0.25 8.21 11.03
C GLU A 122 -0.14 9.54 10.34
N SER A 123 -0.77 9.46 9.18
CA SER A 123 -1.19 10.61 8.37
C SER A 123 -2.68 10.90 8.44
N CYS A 124 -3.41 10.29 9.38
CA CYS A 124 -4.83 10.52 9.64
C CYS A 124 -5.06 10.67 11.14
N TRP A 125 -5.04 11.91 11.64
CA TRP A 125 -5.15 12.21 13.05
C TRP A 125 -6.61 12.35 13.49
N LEU A 126 -6.95 11.76 14.64
CA LEU A 126 -8.26 11.88 15.24
C LEU A 126 -8.19 12.68 16.53
N TYR A 127 -9.11 13.64 16.64
CA TYR A 127 -9.43 14.35 17.87
C TYR A 127 -10.91 14.10 18.17
N SER A 128 -11.20 13.45 19.30
CA SER A 128 -12.56 13.31 19.79
C SER A 128 -13.07 14.62 20.38
N ASN A 129 -14.35 14.87 20.25
CA ASN A 129 -14.97 16.09 20.77
C ASN A 129 -15.73 15.80 22.07
N ALA A 130 -15.19 16.24 23.20
CA ALA A 130 -15.85 16.12 24.51
C ALA A 130 -16.87 17.26 24.79
N GLY A 131 -16.94 18.27 23.92
CA GLY A 131 -17.86 19.39 24.00
C GLY A 131 -19.17 19.17 23.25
N GLN A 132 -19.59 20.16 22.47
CA GLN A 132 -20.78 20.12 21.62
C GLN A 132 -20.37 20.44 20.16
N THR A 133 -21.24 20.14 19.21
CA THR A 133 -20.95 20.35 17.79
C THR A 133 -20.62 21.81 17.44
N ASN A 134 -21.17 22.80 18.12
CA ASN A 134 -20.91 24.22 17.90
C ASN A 134 -20.16 24.92 19.06
N SER A 135 -19.60 24.13 19.95
CA SER A 135 -18.63 24.54 20.97
C SER A 135 -17.73 23.35 21.28
N PRO A 136 -16.87 22.95 20.33
CA PRO A 136 -16.10 21.73 20.45
C PRO A 136 -14.98 21.85 21.48
N ASP A 137 -14.70 20.72 22.11
CA ASP A 137 -13.60 20.49 23.03
C ASP A 137 -12.80 19.28 22.50
N PHE A 138 -11.77 19.54 21.69
CA PHE A 138 -11.04 18.52 20.97
C PHE A 138 -9.95 17.89 21.83
N ASN A 139 -10.04 16.59 22.03
CA ASN A 139 -9.02 15.77 22.69
C ASN A 139 -8.31 14.88 21.67
N PHE A 140 -7.00 14.97 21.61
CA PHE A 140 -6.19 14.12 20.76
C PHE A 140 -6.37 12.64 21.14
N VAL A 141 -6.60 11.79 20.12
CA VAL A 141 -6.78 10.34 20.30
C VAL A 141 -5.62 9.56 19.71
N GLN A 142 -5.35 9.75 18.42
CA GLN A 142 -4.33 8.98 17.71
C GLN A 142 -3.92 9.63 16.39
N THR A 143 -2.76 9.25 15.86
CA THR A 143 -2.20 9.73 14.58
C THR A 143 -2.59 8.88 13.39
N ASN A 144 -3.06 7.64 13.60
CA ASN A 144 -3.27 6.61 12.59
C ASN A 144 -4.72 6.13 12.48
N PHE A 145 -5.68 7.05 12.68
CA PHE A 145 -7.11 6.74 12.52
C PHE A 145 -7.40 6.18 11.14
N LEU A 146 -8.12 5.05 11.05
CA LEU A 146 -8.35 4.23 9.86
C LEU A 146 -7.10 3.55 9.27
N GLN A 147 -5.92 3.76 9.83
CA GLN A 147 -4.66 3.18 9.33
C GLN A 147 -4.09 2.10 10.25
N THR A 148 -4.65 1.91 11.44
CA THR A 148 -4.15 0.95 12.46
C THR A 148 -4.02 -0.47 11.91
N ASP A 149 -4.99 -0.89 11.09
CA ASP A 149 -5.04 -2.22 10.50
C ASP A 149 -4.63 -2.24 9.01
N MET A 150 -4.07 -1.12 8.51
CA MET A 150 -3.57 -1.03 7.14
C MET A 150 -2.11 -1.48 7.06
N ILE A 151 -1.81 -2.31 6.07
CA ILE A 151 -0.44 -2.63 5.69
C ILE A 151 0.01 -1.60 4.66
N ASP A 152 0.80 -0.63 5.10
CA ASP A 152 1.48 0.33 4.24
C ASP A 152 3.00 0.19 4.45
N LEU A 153 3.69 -0.28 3.43
CA LEU A 153 5.13 -0.52 3.43
C LEU A 153 5.90 0.56 2.65
N GLY A 154 5.33 1.73 2.55
CA GLY A 154 5.90 2.80 1.76
C GLY A 154 5.54 2.66 0.27
N LYS A 155 6.48 2.99 -0.62
CA LYS A 155 6.28 2.84 -2.05
C LYS A 155 6.86 1.52 -2.52
N SER A 156 6.10 0.78 -3.30
CA SER A 156 6.37 -0.59 -3.77
C SER A 156 6.43 -1.61 -2.63
N ALA A 157 6.18 -2.87 -2.94
CA ALA A 157 6.31 -3.98 -2.01
C ALA A 157 6.89 -5.20 -2.76
N PHE A 158 7.99 -5.77 -2.23
CA PHE A 158 8.72 -6.91 -2.82
C PHE A 158 8.73 -8.06 -1.84
N PRO A 159 7.66 -8.89 -1.81
CA PRO A 159 7.52 -9.98 -0.87
C PRO A 159 8.45 -11.16 -1.18
N THR A 160 8.94 -11.82 -0.13
CA THR A 160 9.62 -13.12 -0.21
C THR A 160 9.38 -13.89 1.10
N PHE A 161 9.37 -15.22 1.02
CA PHE A 161 9.21 -16.07 2.20
C PHE A 161 10.55 -16.50 2.74
N TYR A 162 10.70 -16.45 4.07
CA TYR A 162 11.88 -16.90 4.80
C TYR A 162 11.50 -17.25 6.24
N ASP A 163 11.91 -18.41 6.73
CA ASP A 163 11.77 -18.81 8.14
C ASP A 163 12.92 -18.15 8.94
N TYR A 164 12.64 -16.97 9.55
CA TYR A 164 13.71 -16.17 10.17
C TYR A 164 14.08 -16.63 11.57
N ASN A 165 13.17 -17.33 12.26
CA ASN A 165 13.31 -17.76 13.65
C ASN A 165 13.55 -19.26 13.79
N ASN A 166 13.60 -20.02 12.69
CA ASN A 166 13.78 -21.46 12.61
C ASN A 166 12.68 -22.27 13.33
N ASP A 167 11.43 -21.77 13.30
CA ASP A 167 10.28 -22.48 13.87
C ASP A 167 9.57 -23.40 12.86
N SER A 168 10.06 -23.44 11.64
CA SER A 168 9.53 -24.20 10.49
C SER A 168 8.20 -23.66 9.94
N LEU A 169 7.82 -22.44 10.28
CA LEU A 169 6.80 -21.67 9.59
C LEU A 169 7.48 -20.67 8.66
N LEU A 170 6.88 -20.46 7.51
CA LEU A 170 7.40 -19.44 6.59
C LEU A 170 6.90 -18.07 7.03
N ASP A 171 7.84 -17.19 7.37
CA ASP A 171 7.58 -15.79 7.61
C ASP A 171 7.63 -15.02 6.31
N LEU A 172 7.16 -13.76 6.32
CA LEU A 172 7.14 -12.93 5.15
C LEU A 172 8.06 -11.72 5.34
N ILE A 173 9.08 -11.62 4.50
CA ILE A 173 9.95 -10.46 4.40
C ILE A 173 9.51 -9.64 3.19
N VAL A 174 9.32 -8.33 3.38
CA VAL A 174 8.89 -7.44 2.30
C VAL A 174 9.85 -6.27 2.18
N GLY A 175 10.55 -6.20 1.06
CA GLY A 175 11.33 -5.03 0.69
C GLY A 175 10.45 -3.94 0.07
N ASN A 176 10.95 -2.72 0.01
CA ASN A 176 10.23 -1.58 -0.55
C ASN A 176 11.13 -0.66 -1.38
N TYR A 177 10.52 0.27 -2.12
CA TYR A 177 11.24 1.39 -2.72
C TYR A 177 11.68 2.39 -1.66
N GLY A 178 10.86 2.58 -0.63
CA GLY A 178 11.17 3.40 0.53
C GLY A 178 9.94 4.05 1.16
N TYR A 179 10.06 4.31 2.45
CA TYR A 179 9.13 5.17 3.19
C TYR A 179 9.43 6.63 2.90
N HIS A 180 8.38 7.44 2.85
CA HIS A 180 8.55 8.89 2.75
C HIS A 180 9.18 9.46 4.02
N VAL A 181 10.23 10.25 3.86
CA VAL A 181 10.91 10.96 4.94
C VAL A 181 10.84 12.46 4.68
N VAL A 182 10.43 13.20 5.68
CA VAL A 182 10.27 14.65 5.61
C VAL A 182 11.58 15.34 5.26
N ASN A 183 11.59 16.07 4.13
CA ASN A 183 12.76 16.82 3.62
C ASN A 183 14.01 15.97 3.31
N ASN A 184 13.84 14.66 3.16
CA ASN A 184 14.90 13.73 2.80
C ASN A 184 14.47 12.82 1.65
N ASP A 185 15.43 12.12 1.07
CA ASP A 185 15.16 11.04 0.13
C ASP A 185 14.40 9.91 0.84
N PRO A 186 13.58 9.14 0.12
CA PRO A 186 12.92 7.97 0.69
C PRO A 186 13.96 7.00 1.29
N ILE A 187 13.58 6.29 2.34
CA ILE A 187 14.43 5.30 3.00
C ILE A 187 13.83 3.92 2.78
N SER A 188 14.56 3.06 2.07
CA SER A 188 14.19 1.66 1.88
C SER A 188 14.53 0.83 3.10
N SER A 189 13.72 -0.18 3.34
CA SER A 189 13.92 -1.13 4.44
C SER A 189 13.29 -2.49 4.11
N LEU A 190 13.52 -3.46 4.98
CA LEU A 190 12.83 -4.74 4.97
C LEU A 190 11.81 -4.79 6.11
N ALA A 191 10.55 -5.00 5.79
CA ALA A 191 9.53 -5.27 6.79
C ALA A 191 9.45 -6.78 7.06
N LEU A 192 9.43 -7.17 8.34
CA LEU A 192 9.27 -8.55 8.78
C LEU A 192 7.86 -8.76 9.33
N PHE A 193 7.16 -9.72 8.76
CA PHE A 193 5.90 -10.26 9.27
C PHE A 193 6.14 -11.68 9.77
N GLU A 194 6.02 -11.89 11.07
CA GLU A 194 6.13 -13.20 11.68
C GLU A 194 4.85 -14.01 11.48
N ASN A 195 4.99 -15.27 11.09
CA ASN A 195 3.88 -16.21 11.06
C ASN A 195 3.63 -16.80 12.45
N THR A 196 2.76 -16.17 13.22
CA THR A 196 2.37 -16.59 14.58
C THR A 196 1.28 -17.66 14.58
N GLY A 197 0.92 -18.20 13.41
CA GLY A 197 -0.12 -19.20 13.22
C GLY A 197 0.36 -20.65 13.42
N THR A 198 -0.14 -21.50 12.53
CA THR A 198 0.29 -22.91 12.44
C THR A 198 0.57 -23.25 10.98
N LYS A 199 1.12 -24.47 10.72
CA LYS A 199 1.35 -24.95 9.34
C LYS A 199 0.10 -24.98 8.46
N ASP A 200 -1.08 -25.23 9.08
CA ASP A 200 -2.34 -25.33 8.33
C ASP A 200 -3.13 -24.03 8.31
N ILE A 201 -2.86 -23.11 9.26
CA ILE A 201 -3.57 -21.83 9.39
C ILE A 201 -2.52 -20.74 9.68
N PRO A 202 -1.92 -20.15 8.63
CA PRO A 202 -0.94 -19.10 8.80
C PRO A 202 -1.59 -17.81 9.32
N LYS A 203 -0.86 -17.08 10.16
CA LYS A 203 -1.26 -15.78 10.70
C LYS A 203 -0.05 -14.87 10.76
N TYR A 204 -0.06 -13.82 9.95
CA TYR A 204 1.06 -12.89 9.86
C TYR A 204 0.85 -11.66 10.72
N GLU A 205 1.86 -11.31 11.51
CA GLU A 205 1.90 -10.10 12.33
C GLU A 205 3.15 -9.29 11.96
N LEU A 206 2.98 -8.01 11.64
CA LEU A 206 4.11 -7.10 11.38
C LEU A 206 4.84 -6.83 12.69
N ILE A 207 6.08 -7.27 12.82
CA ILE A 207 6.87 -7.11 14.04
C ILE A 207 8.04 -6.14 13.91
N ASP A 208 8.53 -5.92 12.68
CA ASP A 208 9.60 -4.97 12.42
C ASP A 208 9.44 -4.33 11.02
N ARG A 209 9.60 -3.03 10.91
CA ARG A 209 9.56 -2.30 9.64
C ARG A 209 10.94 -2.04 9.05
N ASP A 210 12.00 -2.35 9.79
CA ASP A 210 13.39 -2.19 9.36
C ASP A 210 14.25 -3.38 9.84
N TRP A 211 13.77 -4.58 9.54
CA TRP A 211 14.42 -5.81 9.91
C TRP A 211 15.88 -5.84 9.45
N GLN A 212 16.79 -6.21 10.35
CA GLN A 212 18.25 -6.17 10.19
C GLN A 212 18.84 -4.75 10.06
N GLY A 213 18.05 -3.69 10.27
CA GLY A 213 18.52 -2.30 10.18
C GLY A 213 19.00 -1.91 8.78
N ILE A 214 18.42 -2.52 7.73
CA ILE A 214 18.85 -2.30 6.33
C ILE A 214 18.81 -0.82 5.94
N SER A 215 17.87 -0.06 6.49
CA SER A 215 17.74 1.38 6.22
C SER A 215 19.00 2.20 6.56
N THR A 216 19.86 1.68 7.43
CA THR A 216 21.07 2.36 7.90
C THR A 216 22.33 1.88 7.19
N ILE A 217 22.27 0.82 6.38
CA ILE A 217 23.41 0.25 5.69
C ILE A 217 23.69 1.04 4.42
N ASP A 218 24.90 1.56 4.29
CA ASP A 218 25.37 2.17 3.05
C ASP A 218 25.73 1.07 2.05
N LEU A 219 24.83 0.81 1.10
CA LEU A 219 25.04 -0.13 0.01
C LEU A 219 25.70 0.51 -1.21
N ASN A 220 25.76 1.84 -1.26
CA ASN A 220 26.36 2.59 -2.35
C ASN A 220 27.70 3.20 -1.94
N THR A 221 28.77 2.48 -2.21
CA THR A 221 30.13 2.89 -1.85
C THR A 221 30.61 4.18 -2.50
N THR A 222 29.93 4.71 -3.52
CA THR A 222 30.31 5.93 -4.25
C THR A 222 29.61 7.18 -3.76
N LEU A 223 28.37 7.09 -3.25
CA LEU A 223 27.55 8.25 -2.90
C LEU A 223 27.23 8.35 -1.41
N SER A 224 27.57 7.34 -0.59
CA SER A 224 27.28 7.29 0.85
C SER A 224 25.80 7.58 1.17
N ILE A 225 24.89 7.11 0.33
CA ILE A 225 23.45 7.15 0.55
C ILE A 225 22.90 5.73 0.62
N PRO A 226 21.89 5.47 1.45
CA PRO A 226 21.22 4.18 1.47
C PRO A 226 20.67 3.83 0.09
N ALA A 227 20.75 2.55 -0.30
CA ALA A 227 20.14 2.10 -1.55
C ALA A 227 18.61 2.20 -1.48
N LEU A 228 17.98 2.42 -2.63
CA LEU A 228 16.52 2.46 -2.78
C LEU A 228 16.03 1.19 -3.50
N ASN A 229 14.74 0.90 -3.40
CA ASN A 229 14.09 -0.21 -4.10
C ASN A 229 14.68 -1.58 -3.73
N ILE A 230 14.77 -1.85 -2.45
CA ILE A 230 15.38 -3.07 -1.93
C ILE A 230 14.45 -4.26 -2.17
N SER A 231 14.92 -5.24 -2.95
CA SER A 231 14.20 -6.49 -3.28
C SER A 231 14.99 -7.71 -2.78
N PRO A 232 14.50 -8.41 -1.73
CA PRO A 232 15.23 -9.52 -1.12
C PRO A 232 14.97 -10.87 -1.78
N THR A 233 16.00 -11.74 -1.75
CA THR A 233 15.88 -13.18 -2.00
C THR A 233 16.82 -13.94 -1.07
N PHE A 234 16.47 -15.19 -0.73
CA PHE A 234 17.22 -16.01 0.23
C PHE A 234 17.62 -17.36 -0.37
N GLY A 235 18.84 -17.82 -0.05
CA GLY A 235 19.36 -19.12 -0.45
C GLY A 235 20.70 -19.42 0.20
N ASP A 236 20.99 -20.69 0.44
CA ASP A 236 22.28 -21.15 0.99
C ASP A 236 23.32 -21.12 -0.14
N LEU A 237 24.25 -20.16 -0.09
CA LEU A 237 25.26 -19.93 -1.14
C LEU A 237 26.63 -20.53 -0.80
N ASP A 238 26.83 -20.97 0.45
CA ASP A 238 28.12 -21.52 0.92
C ASP A 238 27.98 -22.90 1.56
N ALA A 239 26.78 -23.50 1.53
CA ALA A 239 26.43 -24.83 2.02
C ALA A 239 26.73 -25.01 3.53
N ASP A 240 26.58 -23.95 4.32
CA ASP A 240 26.70 -24.02 5.76
C ASP A 240 25.37 -24.40 6.46
N GLY A 241 24.27 -24.42 5.72
CA GLY A 241 22.93 -24.78 6.14
C GLY A 241 22.04 -23.61 6.51
N ASP A 242 22.60 -22.40 6.59
CA ASP A 242 21.85 -21.17 6.79
C ASP A 242 21.63 -20.46 5.45
N LYS A 243 20.45 -19.89 5.23
CA LYS A 243 20.21 -19.16 3.97
C LYS A 243 20.79 -17.76 4.05
N ASP A 244 21.63 -17.42 3.09
CA ASP A 244 22.13 -16.08 2.84
C ASP A 244 21.05 -15.20 2.19
N MET A 245 21.28 -13.88 2.17
CA MET A 245 20.39 -12.92 1.53
C MET A 245 21.10 -12.18 0.41
N ILE A 246 20.45 -12.10 -0.74
CA ILE A 246 20.81 -11.15 -1.80
C ILE A 246 19.74 -10.07 -1.87
N LEU A 247 20.16 -8.81 -1.88
CA LEU A 247 19.32 -7.65 -2.13
C LEU A 247 19.62 -7.07 -3.51
N GLY A 248 18.57 -6.84 -4.30
CA GLY A 248 18.64 -6.00 -5.48
C GLY A 248 18.26 -4.55 -5.13
N ASP A 249 18.80 -3.57 -5.86
CA ASP A 249 18.56 -2.15 -5.63
C ASP A 249 18.09 -1.38 -6.87
N ALA A 250 17.80 -0.08 -6.68
CA ALA A 250 17.36 0.82 -7.74
C ALA A 250 18.44 1.09 -8.81
N ASP A 251 19.71 0.97 -8.47
CA ASP A 251 20.83 1.15 -9.41
C ASP A 251 21.10 -0.11 -10.24
N GLY A 252 20.27 -1.15 -10.09
CA GLY A 252 20.38 -2.40 -10.83
C GLY A 252 21.46 -3.34 -10.31
N LYS A 253 21.97 -3.11 -9.10
CA LYS A 253 23.05 -3.87 -8.48
C LYS A 253 22.52 -4.90 -7.50
N LEU A 254 23.37 -5.88 -7.19
CA LEU A 254 23.12 -6.90 -6.17
C LEU A 254 24.08 -6.75 -5.00
N HIS A 255 23.59 -7.01 -3.79
CA HIS A 255 24.36 -6.98 -2.55
C HIS A 255 24.19 -8.29 -1.81
N CYS A 256 25.28 -8.93 -1.41
CA CYS A 256 25.26 -10.21 -0.70
C CYS A 256 25.48 -10.01 0.80
N PHE A 257 24.67 -10.67 1.59
CA PHE A 257 24.73 -10.73 3.05
C PHE A 257 24.81 -12.17 3.47
N ASN A 258 25.90 -12.55 4.12
CA ASN A 258 26.04 -13.87 4.72
C ASN A 258 25.28 -13.94 6.04
N ASN A 259 24.56 -15.04 6.23
CA ASN A 259 23.82 -15.33 7.45
C ASN A 259 24.77 -15.92 8.49
N GLN A 260 24.78 -15.37 9.68
CA GLN A 260 25.57 -15.83 10.80
C GLN A 260 24.66 -16.15 12.00
N GLY A 261 23.86 -17.20 11.85
CA GLY A 261 22.91 -17.62 12.89
C GLY A 261 21.79 -16.61 13.13
N GLY A 262 21.22 -16.05 12.05
CA GLY A 262 20.13 -15.08 12.09
C GLY A 262 20.57 -13.61 11.97
N ASN A 263 21.88 -13.32 12.04
CA ASN A 263 22.41 -11.98 11.77
C ASN A 263 22.99 -11.93 10.36
N PHE A 264 22.49 -11.03 9.55
CA PHE A 264 22.93 -10.83 8.16
C PHE A 264 24.02 -9.77 8.09
N ALA A 265 25.26 -10.21 7.80
CA ALA A 265 26.39 -9.31 7.63
C ALA A 265 26.68 -9.11 6.15
N ILE A 266 26.78 -7.85 5.70
CA ILE A 266 27.16 -7.56 4.31
C ILE A 266 28.57 -8.07 4.04
N THR A 267 28.72 -8.98 3.08
CA THR A 267 29.99 -9.55 2.66
C THR A 267 30.47 -9.00 1.33
N ALA A 268 29.54 -8.66 0.45
CA ALA A 268 29.88 -8.10 -0.86
C ALA A 268 28.82 -7.07 -1.32
N PRO A 269 29.05 -5.77 -1.09
CA PRO A 269 28.34 -4.74 -1.85
C PRO A 269 28.73 -4.87 -3.32
N ASN A 270 27.77 -4.70 -4.23
CA ASN A 270 27.96 -4.86 -5.67
C ASN A 270 28.50 -6.27 -6.03
N TYR A 271 27.73 -7.30 -5.61
CA TYR A 271 28.06 -8.71 -5.71
C TYR A 271 28.39 -9.14 -7.14
N PHE A 272 29.58 -9.68 -7.37
CA PHE A 272 30.16 -10.03 -8.67
C PHE A 272 30.15 -8.90 -9.71
N ASN A 273 29.97 -7.63 -9.30
CA ASN A 273 29.76 -6.49 -10.19
C ASN A 273 28.60 -6.68 -11.17
N ILE A 274 27.58 -7.45 -10.77
CA ILE A 274 26.36 -7.61 -11.55
C ILE A 274 25.62 -6.28 -11.54
N ASP A 275 25.33 -5.77 -12.74
CA ASP A 275 24.61 -4.53 -12.98
C ASP A 275 23.65 -4.77 -14.14
N VAL A 276 22.35 -4.74 -13.87
CA VAL A 276 21.29 -4.94 -14.86
C VAL A 276 20.66 -3.63 -15.33
N GLY A 277 21.28 -2.52 -14.99
CA GLY A 277 20.84 -1.18 -15.35
C GLY A 277 20.06 -0.47 -14.25
N TYR A 278 18.80 -0.79 -14.04
CA TYR A 278 17.99 -0.19 -12.98
C TYR A 278 16.97 -1.15 -12.39
N PHE A 279 16.71 -1.03 -11.09
CA PHE A 279 15.64 -1.74 -10.38
C PHE A 279 15.78 -3.26 -10.41
N ALA A 280 16.93 -3.76 -9.95
CA ALA A 280 17.18 -5.20 -9.87
C ALA A 280 16.18 -5.89 -8.95
N GLN A 281 15.54 -6.97 -9.47
CA GLN A 281 14.64 -7.83 -8.72
C GLN A 281 15.10 -9.29 -8.82
N PRO A 282 15.96 -9.75 -7.89
CA PRO A 282 16.57 -11.06 -7.96
C PRO A 282 15.65 -12.16 -7.43
N GLN A 283 15.91 -13.38 -7.90
CA GLN A 283 15.52 -14.64 -7.27
C GLN A 283 16.69 -15.60 -7.32
N LEU A 284 17.03 -16.20 -6.17
CA LEU A 284 17.92 -17.36 -6.07
C LEU A 284 17.11 -18.62 -6.33
N VAL A 285 17.53 -19.42 -7.32
CA VAL A 285 16.87 -20.67 -7.72
C VAL A 285 17.83 -21.50 -8.57
N ASP A 286 17.84 -22.83 -8.39
CA ASP A 286 18.61 -23.76 -9.23
C ASP A 286 17.89 -23.91 -10.59
N VAL A 287 18.33 -23.14 -11.58
CA VAL A 287 17.63 -23.03 -12.90
C VAL A 287 17.95 -24.21 -13.81
N ASP A 288 19.18 -24.71 -13.79
CA ASP A 288 19.65 -25.77 -14.68
C ASP A 288 19.63 -27.16 -14.04
N ARG A 289 19.23 -27.25 -12.77
CA ARG A 289 19.10 -28.45 -11.97
C ARG A 289 20.43 -29.16 -11.70
N ASP A 290 21.50 -28.38 -11.57
CA ASP A 290 22.83 -28.89 -11.24
C ASP A 290 23.07 -28.97 -9.71
N GLY A 291 22.14 -28.44 -8.90
CA GLY A 291 22.17 -28.41 -7.43
C GLY A 291 22.81 -27.14 -6.87
N LEU A 292 23.21 -26.19 -7.70
CA LEU A 292 23.70 -24.88 -7.28
C LEU A 292 22.61 -23.83 -7.48
N LEU A 293 22.56 -22.84 -6.60
CA LEU A 293 21.64 -21.75 -6.76
C LEU A 293 22.16 -20.73 -7.79
N ASP A 294 21.40 -20.51 -8.84
CA ASP A 294 21.60 -19.47 -9.83
C ASP A 294 20.87 -18.18 -9.43
N ILE A 295 21.06 -17.10 -10.19
CA ILE A 295 20.31 -15.85 -10.03
C ILE A 295 19.54 -15.53 -11.30
N ILE A 296 18.22 -15.36 -11.22
CA ILE A 296 17.43 -14.67 -12.24
C ILE A 296 17.09 -13.28 -11.75
N ILE A 297 17.16 -12.28 -12.64
CA ILE A 297 17.03 -10.87 -12.25
C ILE A 297 16.10 -10.17 -13.23
N GLY A 298 15.03 -9.58 -12.68
CA GLY A 298 14.21 -8.62 -13.42
C GLY A 298 14.79 -7.22 -13.34
N GLU A 299 14.39 -6.36 -14.26
CA GLU A 299 14.90 -4.99 -14.37
C GLU A 299 13.87 -3.99 -14.90
N GLN A 300 14.21 -2.68 -14.90
CA GLN A 300 13.31 -1.62 -15.32
C GLN A 300 12.85 -1.74 -16.77
N ASN A 301 13.69 -2.14 -17.69
CA ASN A 301 13.33 -2.21 -19.12
C ASN A 301 12.33 -3.33 -19.44
N GLY A 302 12.10 -4.27 -18.51
CA GLY A 302 11.11 -5.35 -18.65
C GLY A 302 11.70 -6.67 -19.10
N SER A 303 12.99 -6.79 -19.34
CA SER A 303 13.66 -8.04 -19.65
C SER A 303 14.05 -8.82 -18.40
N ILE A 304 14.45 -10.07 -18.58
CA ILE A 304 14.98 -10.94 -17.53
C ILE A 304 16.44 -11.26 -17.84
N ASN A 305 17.28 -11.19 -16.83
CA ASN A 305 18.68 -11.57 -16.90
C ASN A 305 18.89 -12.87 -16.10
N TYR A 306 19.77 -13.74 -16.58
CA TYR A 306 20.11 -15.00 -15.96
C TYR A 306 21.60 -15.07 -15.69
N CYS A 307 21.98 -15.34 -14.46
CA CYS A 307 23.37 -15.50 -14.03
C CYS A 307 23.53 -16.93 -13.51
N PRO A 308 24.10 -17.86 -14.34
CA PRO A 308 24.38 -19.23 -13.89
C PRO A 308 25.50 -19.24 -12.85
N ASN A 309 25.37 -20.11 -11.86
CA ASN A 309 26.40 -20.34 -10.86
C ASN A 309 27.42 -21.34 -11.37
N SER A 310 28.59 -20.86 -11.78
CA SER A 310 29.71 -21.70 -12.26
C SER A 310 30.66 -22.15 -11.15
N GLY A 311 30.31 -21.92 -9.90
CA GLY A 311 31.13 -22.21 -8.74
C GLY A 311 30.99 -23.63 -8.19
N THR A 312 30.96 -23.73 -6.88
CA THR A 312 30.75 -24.99 -6.14
C THR A 312 29.68 -24.77 -5.07
N ALA A 313 29.23 -25.85 -4.44
CA ALA A 313 28.25 -25.75 -3.35
C ALA A 313 28.69 -24.81 -2.20
N THR A 314 30.00 -24.69 -1.94
CA THR A 314 30.54 -23.86 -0.87
C THR A 314 31.14 -22.51 -1.31
N ILE A 315 31.25 -22.27 -2.60
CA ILE A 315 31.80 -21.03 -3.16
C ILE A 315 31.04 -20.74 -4.45
N ALA A 316 30.05 -19.90 -4.37
CA ALA A 316 29.29 -19.46 -5.52
C ALA A 316 30.13 -18.57 -6.47
N ALA A 317 29.92 -18.66 -7.78
CA ALA A 317 30.57 -17.83 -8.80
C ALA A 317 29.61 -17.46 -9.93
N PHE A 318 29.41 -16.18 -10.16
CA PHE A 318 28.48 -15.62 -11.16
C PHE A 318 29.24 -14.76 -12.18
N ASP A 319 30.06 -15.43 -13.02
CA ASP A 319 30.96 -14.75 -13.97
C ASP A 319 30.28 -14.34 -15.29
N THR A 320 29.04 -14.79 -15.50
CA THR A 320 28.31 -14.56 -16.76
C THR A 320 26.92 -14.03 -16.49
N VAL A 321 26.52 -13.00 -17.24
CA VAL A 321 25.13 -12.50 -17.29
C VAL A 321 24.57 -12.75 -18.68
N ILE A 322 23.52 -13.54 -18.76
CA ILE A 322 22.76 -13.81 -19.99
C ILE A 322 21.60 -12.82 -20.01
N GLU A 323 21.74 -11.77 -20.79
CA GLU A 323 20.73 -10.73 -20.94
C GLU A 323 19.52 -11.23 -21.75
N LYS A 324 18.34 -10.69 -21.48
CA LYS A 324 17.09 -11.01 -22.19
C LYS A 324 16.81 -12.52 -22.26
N TRP A 325 17.06 -13.18 -21.14
CA TRP A 325 16.89 -14.62 -21.02
C TRP A 325 15.48 -15.08 -21.42
N GLY A 326 15.41 -16.13 -22.23
CA GLY A 326 14.17 -16.63 -22.79
C GLY A 326 13.49 -15.71 -23.81
N GLY A 327 14.12 -14.59 -24.19
CA GLY A 327 13.56 -13.58 -25.08
C GLY A 327 12.38 -12.82 -24.49
N ILE A 328 12.30 -12.79 -23.14
CA ILE A 328 11.21 -12.14 -22.42
C ILE A 328 11.38 -10.62 -22.44
N ASP A 329 10.27 -9.93 -22.71
CA ASP A 329 10.12 -8.48 -22.57
C ASP A 329 8.67 -8.19 -22.19
N VAL A 330 8.45 -7.64 -20.98
CA VAL A 330 7.13 -7.29 -20.47
C VAL A 330 6.82 -5.79 -20.61
N ASP A 331 7.69 -5.02 -21.28
CA ASP A 331 7.41 -3.62 -21.64
C ASP A 331 6.50 -3.55 -22.88
N THR A 332 5.18 -3.57 -22.64
CA THR A 332 4.18 -3.50 -23.71
C THR A 332 4.11 -2.16 -24.44
N ASN A 333 4.73 -1.11 -23.87
CA ASN A 333 4.69 0.25 -24.40
C ASN A 333 5.99 0.69 -25.08
N TYR A 334 7.04 -0.13 -25.02
CA TYR A 334 8.37 0.14 -25.59
C TYR A 334 9.00 1.47 -25.11
N ILE A 335 8.81 1.79 -23.83
CA ILE A 335 9.32 3.02 -23.20
C ILE A 335 10.36 2.76 -22.11
N ASN A 336 10.91 1.53 -22.05
CA ASN A 336 11.84 1.06 -21.01
C ASN A 336 11.28 1.16 -19.59
N ASN A 337 10.02 0.80 -19.42
CA ASN A 337 9.27 0.84 -18.16
C ASN A 337 8.51 -0.46 -17.92
N GLY A 338 9.10 -1.60 -18.23
CA GLY A 338 8.49 -2.92 -18.01
C GLY A 338 8.47 -3.32 -16.54
N TYR A 339 9.54 -2.99 -15.78
CA TYR A 339 9.73 -3.34 -14.36
C TYR A 339 9.42 -4.81 -14.09
N SER A 340 10.14 -5.68 -14.75
CA SER A 340 9.94 -7.12 -14.63
C SER A 340 10.28 -7.62 -13.22
N SER A 341 9.45 -8.51 -12.69
CA SER A 341 9.66 -9.18 -11.41
C SER A 341 9.49 -10.69 -11.62
N PRO A 342 10.58 -11.44 -11.84
CA PRO A 342 10.51 -12.85 -12.14
C PRO A 342 10.34 -13.71 -10.89
N LYS A 343 9.56 -14.79 -11.00
CA LYS A 343 9.55 -15.92 -10.06
C LYS A 343 9.44 -17.23 -10.84
N LEU A 344 10.50 -18.00 -10.80
CA LEU A 344 10.56 -19.36 -11.30
C LEU A 344 10.10 -20.31 -10.21
N ILE A 345 9.11 -21.14 -10.51
CA ILE A 345 8.63 -22.15 -9.58
C ILE A 345 8.70 -23.53 -10.24
N ASP A 346 9.03 -24.55 -9.47
CA ASP A 346 8.94 -25.96 -9.89
C ASP A 346 7.52 -26.46 -9.56
N SER A 347 6.77 -26.77 -10.60
CA SER A 347 5.45 -27.38 -10.48
C SER A 347 5.51 -28.84 -10.93
N ASN A 348 5.66 -29.77 -10.00
CA ASN A 348 5.75 -31.20 -10.25
C ASN A 348 6.87 -31.61 -11.25
N GLY A 349 8.05 -31.01 -11.09
CA GLY A 349 9.23 -31.28 -11.91
C GLY A 349 9.27 -30.51 -13.24
N VAL A 350 8.38 -29.56 -13.44
CA VAL A 350 8.33 -28.67 -14.61
C VAL A 350 8.41 -27.22 -14.16
N TYR A 351 9.36 -26.46 -14.69
CA TYR A 351 9.50 -25.06 -14.40
C TYR A 351 8.42 -24.22 -15.08
N GLN A 352 7.87 -23.30 -14.31
CA GLN A 352 6.99 -22.23 -14.76
C GLN A 352 7.55 -20.90 -14.29
N LEU A 353 7.71 -19.96 -15.19
CA LEU A 353 8.20 -18.61 -14.86
C LEU A 353 7.05 -17.63 -14.90
N PHE A 354 6.80 -16.99 -13.77
CA PHE A 354 5.87 -15.87 -13.66
C PHE A 354 6.67 -14.58 -13.67
N VAL A 355 6.16 -13.56 -14.37
CA VAL A 355 6.81 -12.25 -14.46
C VAL A 355 5.79 -11.16 -14.24
N GLY A 356 5.98 -10.42 -13.15
CA GLY A 356 5.24 -9.20 -12.90
C GLY A 356 5.69 -8.06 -13.80
N SER A 357 4.84 -7.05 -13.99
CA SER A 357 5.14 -5.91 -14.85
C SER A 357 4.71 -4.57 -14.24
N TYR A 358 5.15 -3.48 -14.87
CA TYR A 358 4.75 -2.12 -14.53
C TYR A 358 3.24 -1.92 -14.53
N THR A 359 2.53 -2.50 -15.50
CA THR A 359 1.07 -2.38 -15.63
C THR A 359 0.29 -3.18 -14.59
N GLY A 360 0.96 -3.99 -13.76
CA GLY A 360 0.32 -4.92 -12.85
C GLY A 360 -0.13 -6.22 -13.49
N THR A 361 0.19 -6.43 -14.76
CA THR A 361 -0.06 -7.70 -15.44
C THR A 361 0.97 -8.72 -15.03
N ILE A 362 0.52 -9.94 -14.73
CA ILE A 362 1.38 -11.09 -14.47
C ILE A 362 1.41 -11.96 -15.75
N TYR A 363 2.60 -12.14 -16.29
CA TYR A 363 2.87 -13.01 -17.44
C TYR A 363 3.33 -14.36 -16.95
N GLN A 364 2.97 -15.42 -17.65
CA GLN A 364 3.41 -16.78 -17.37
C GLN A 364 4.10 -17.36 -18.60
N PHE A 365 5.25 -17.99 -18.39
CA PHE A 365 6.05 -18.61 -19.44
C PHE A 365 6.36 -20.06 -19.10
N THR A 366 6.49 -20.88 -20.14
CA THR A 366 6.86 -22.31 -20.08
C THR A 366 7.93 -22.64 -21.10
N ASN A 367 8.25 -23.93 -21.25
CA ASN A 367 9.31 -24.42 -22.11
C ASN A 367 10.69 -23.93 -21.69
N ILE A 368 10.97 -24.04 -20.38
CA ILE A 368 12.21 -23.60 -19.75
C ILE A 368 13.16 -24.78 -19.59
N ASP A 369 12.69 -25.91 -19.03
CA ASP A 369 13.47 -27.11 -18.81
C ASP A 369 14.10 -27.61 -20.13
N GLY A 370 15.43 -27.74 -20.13
CA GLY A 370 16.21 -28.15 -21.30
C GLY A 370 16.26 -27.12 -22.44
N ASN A 371 15.78 -25.91 -22.24
CA ASN A 371 15.72 -24.84 -23.26
C ASN A 371 16.31 -23.51 -22.77
N LEU A 372 17.30 -23.55 -21.87
CA LEU A 372 17.82 -22.35 -21.18
C LEU A 372 18.45 -21.31 -22.14
N SER A 373 18.84 -21.68 -23.34
CA SER A 373 19.36 -20.79 -24.39
C SER A 373 18.33 -20.39 -25.45
N GLY A 374 17.10 -20.90 -25.35
CA GLY A 374 16.04 -20.70 -26.36
C GLY A 374 15.03 -19.62 -25.95
N GLN A 375 13.95 -19.56 -26.73
CA GLN A 375 12.82 -18.67 -26.43
C GLN A 375 11.81 -19.41 -25.56
N PHE A 376 11.32 -18.72 -24.53
CA PHE A 376 10.24 -19.24 -23.68
C PHE A 376 8.87 -18.96 -24.30
N LEU A 377 7.91 -19.81 -24.00
CA LEU A 377 6.57 -19.72 -24.60
C LEU A 377 5.62 -19.07 -23.60
N PRO A 378 5.01 -17.93 -23.95
CA PRO A 378 3.99 -17.32 -23.10
C PRO A 378 2.73 -18.17 -23.06
N ILE A 379 2.15 -18.32 -21.87
CA ILE A 379 0.81 -18.86 -21.69
C ILE A 379 -0.19 -17.71 -21.71
N TYR A 380 -0.99 -17.63 -22.76
CA TYR A 380 -2.09 -16.67 -22.87
C TYR A 380 -3.30 -17.19 -22.09
N SER A 381 -3.22 -17.29 -20.77
CA SER A 381 -4.37 -17.65 -19.95
C SER A 381 -4.62 -16.60 -18.88
N THR A 382 -5.83 -16.40 -18.61
CA THR A 382 -6.58 -15.76 -17.52
C THR A 382 -5.86 -15.21 -16.25
N ALA A 383 -4.55 -15.38 -16.12
CA ALA A 383 -3.76 -14.71 -15.06
C ALA A 383 -3.85 -13.17 -15.16
N THR A 384 -4.23 -12.64 -16.31
CA THR A 384 -4.50 -11.22 -16.56
C THR A 384 -5.69 -10.65 -15.78
N THR A 385 -6.43 -11.45 -15.03
CA THR A 385 -7.56 -11.00 -14.21
C THR A 385 -7.18 -10.66 -12.76
N LEU A 386 -5.98 -11.04 -12.32
CA LEU A 386 -5.45 -10.68 -11.01
C LEU A 386 -4.71 -9.35 -11.14
N TRP A 387 -5.39 -8.25 -10.85
CA TRP A 387 -4.80 -6.93 -10.84
C TRP A 387 -5.03 -6.26 -9.49
N ASP A 388 -3.95 -5.94 -8.79
CA ASP A 388 -3.96 -5.26 -7.50
C ASP A 388 -3.04 -4.03 -7.50
N GLY A 389 -2.86 -3.40 -8.63
CA GLY A 389 -2.04 -2.21 -8.80
C GLY A 389 -0.86 -2.42 -9.75
N GLY A 390 -0.11 -1.36 -10.01
CA GLY A 390 1.06 -1.38 -10.89
C GLY A 390 2.31 -1.92 -10.19
N ARG A 391 3.36 -2.23 -10.97
CA ARG A 391 4.66 -2.76 -10.49
C ARG A 391 4.48 -3.96 -9.57
N CYS A 392 3.75 -4.97 -10.02
CA CYS A 392 3.50 -6.15 -9.22
C CYS A 392 4.76 -7.01 -9.06
N ALA A 393 5.06 -7.35 -7.80
CA ALA A 393 6.04 -8.35 -7.42
C ALA A 393 5.36 -9.39 -6.52
N PHE A 394 5.81 -10.63 -6.55
CA PHE A 394 5.11 -11.68 -5.82
C PHE A 394 6.05 -12.77 -5.28
N ALA A 395 5.57 -13.47 -4.27
CA ALA A 395 6.18 -14.67 -3.72
C ALA A 395 5.18 -15.81 -3.74
N PHE A 396 5.67 -17.02 -3.97
CA PHE A 396 4.89 -18.25 -3.90
C PHE A 396 5.44 -19.18 -2.82
N ALA A 397 4.57 -19.74 -2.00
CA ALA A 397 4.88 -20.85 -1.11
C ALA A 397 3.59 -21.57 -0.69
N ASP A 398 3.70 -22.87 -0.39
CA ASP A 398 2.66 -23.59 0.34
C ASP A 398 2.76 -23.20 1.82
N ILE A 399 1.93 -22.25 2.25
CA ILE A 399 1.95 -21.72 3.62
C ILE A 399 0.84 -22.28 4.49
N ASN A 400 -0.04 -23.11 3.92
CA ASN A 400 -1.17 -23.72 4.60
C ASN A 400 -1.11 -25.27 4.55
N ASN A 401 -0.02 -25.85 4.03
CA ASN A 401 0.26 -27.28 3.96
C ASN A 401 -0.78 -28.10 3.16
N ASP A 402 -1.39 -27.50 2.14
CA ASP A 402 -2.36 -28.16 1.25
C ASP A 402 -1.72 -28.70 -0.05
N ASN A 403 -0.40 -28.56 -0.21
CA ASN A 403 0.42 -28.89 -1.39
C ASN A 403 0.09 -28.05 -2.62
N GLN A 404 -0.54 -26.90 -2.46
CA GLN A 404 -0.69 -25.90 -3.51
C GLN A 404 -0.01 -24.60 -3.05
N PRO A 405 0.74 -23.91 -3.88
CA PRO A 405 1.37 -22.67 -3.45
C PRO A 405 0.35 -21.52 -3.38
N GLU A 406 0.35 -20.79 -2.30
CA GLU A 406 -0.26 -19.48 -2.18
C GLU A 406 0.63 -18.41 -2.82
N MET A 407 0.02 -17.31 -3.21
CA MET A 407 0.73 -16.13 -3.71
C MET A 407 0.50 -14.92 -2.82
N ILE A 408 1.58 -14.29 -2.39
CA ILE A 408 1.55 -12.93 -1.86
C ILE A 408 1.96 -11.99 -2.99
N LEU A 409 1.12 -11.01 -3.29
CA LEU A 409 1.34 -10.00 -4.32
C LEU A 409 1.57 -8.63 -3.66
N GLY A 410 2.70 -8.01 -3.96
CA GLY A 410 2.98 -6.63 -3.62
C GLY A 410 2.80 -5.71 -4.83
N ASN A 411 2.51 -4.44 -4.59
CA ASN A 411 2.25 -3.45 -5.63
C ASN A 411 2.96 -2.11 -5.38
N LEU A 412 2.86 -1.19 -6.35
CA LEU A 412 3.50 0.13 -6.30
C LEU A 412 3.06 0.99 -5.12
N SER A 413 1.86 0.79 -4.61
CA SER A 413 1.31 1.58 -3.49
C SER A 413 1.77 1.08 -2.12
N GLY A 414 2.62 0.04 -2.05
CA GLY A 414 3.17 -0.49 -0.80
C GLY A 414 2.24 -1.44 -0.06
N GLY A 415 1.10 -1.80 -0.63
CA GLY A 415 0.20 -2.82 -0.11
C GLY A 415 0.61 -4.22 -0.52
N ILE A 416 0.11 -5.22 0.22
CA ILE A 416 0.24 -6.64 -0.12
C ILE A 416 -1.14 -7.30 -0.17
N ALA A 417 -1.31 -8.25 -1.10
CA ALA A 417 -2.53 -9.03 -1.27
C ALA A 417 -2.22 -10.52 -1.23
N TYR A 418 -3.10 -11.29 -0.60
CA TYR A 418 -3.01 -12.75 -0.49
C TYR A 418 -3.95 -13.42 -1.48
N PHE A 419 -3.46 -14.43 -2.20
CA PHE A 419 -4.22 -15.26 -3.11
C PHE A 419 -3.97 -16.73 -2.80
N SER A 420 -5.06 -17.49 -2.61
CA SER A 420 -5.02 -18.94 -2.44
C SER A 420 -5.65 -19.63 -3.66
N SER A 421 -5.13 -20.80 -3.99
CA SER A 421 -5.72 -21.70 -4.99
C SER A 421 -7.02 -22.35 -4.52
N ASP A 422 -7.30 -22.30 -3.23
CA ASP A 422 -8.50 -22.89 -2.63
C ASP A 422 -9.78 -22.23 -3.12
N THR A 423 -10.51 -22.94 -3.96
CA THR A 423 -11.84 -22.54 -4.41
C THR A 423 -12.92 -22.79 -3.35
N LEU A 424 -12.57 -23.34 -2.19
CA LEU A 424 -13.49 -23.79 -1.14
C LEU A 424 -13.11 -23.30 0.26
N LEU A 425 -12.99 -22.00 0.47
CA LEU A 425 -13.07 -21.48 1.82
C LEU A 425 -14.53 -21.56 2.29
N ASN A 426 -14.97 -22.75 2.70
CA ASN A 426 -16.10 -22.93 3.59
C ASN A 426 -15.71 -22.54 5.02
N ASP A 427 -14.89 -21.53 5.20
CA ASP A 427 -14.52 -21.10 6.54
C ASP A 427 -15.63 -20.25 7.15
N THR A 428 -16.21 -20.78 8.23
CA THR A 428 -17.15 -20.11 9.10
C THR A 428 -16.43 -19.33 10.21
N THR A 429 -15.10 -19.29 10.24
CA THR A 429 -14.33 -18.56 11.23
C THR A 429 -13.80 -17.24 10.65
N THR A 430 -14.16 -16.18 11.29
CA THR A 430 -13.93 -14.78 10.99
C THR A 430 -12.45 -14.43 10.87
N ILE A 431 -11.93 -14.39 9.64
CA ILE A 431 -10.80 -13.52 9.30
C ILE A 431 -11.41 -12.27 8.67
N PRO A 432 -11.05 -11.07 9.06
CA PRO A 432 -11.44 -9.87 8.34
C PRO A 432 -10.60 -9.78 7.05
N SER A 433 -10.84 -10.69 6.09
CA SER A 433 -10.30 -10.58 4.75
C SER A 433 -11.13 -9.56 3.97
N ASN A 434 -10.72 -8.32 3.99
CA ASN A 434 -11.21 -7.29 3.08
C ASN A 434 -10.51 -7.40 1.72
N ILE A 435 -10.39 -8.60 1.17
CA ILE A 435 -10.06 -8.75 -0.25
C ILE A 435 -11.32 -9.19 -0.96
N LEU A 436 -12.02 -8.22 -1.46
CA LEU A 436 -13.12 -8.41 -2.38
C LEU A 436 -12.55 -8.93 -3.71
N ASN A 437 -12.79 -10.23 -3.99
CA ASN A 437 -12.89 -10.68 -5.36
C ASN A 437 -13.89 -9.77 -6.06
N ASN A 438 -13.43 -8.78 -6.77
CA ASN A 438 -14.24 -7.91 -7.61
C ASN A 438 -14.69 -8.70 -8.86
N LYS A 439 -15.47 -9.76 -8.65
CA LYS A 439 -16.36 -10.20 -9.72
C LYS A 439 -17.28 -9.03 -9.98
N GLN A 440 -17.10 -8.39 -11.12
CA GLN A 440 -18.01 -7.34 -11.57
C GLN A 440 -19.43 -7.86 -11.38
N ALA A 441 -20.24 -7.14 -10.64
CA ALA A 441 -21.54 -7.61 -10.23
C ALA A 441 -22.40 -7.89 -11.48
N ASN A 442 -22.72 -9.16 -11.75
CA ASN A 442 -23.66 -9.54 -12.80
C ASN A 442 -25.12 -9.31 -12.35
N PHE A 443 -25.34 -8.25 -11.59
CA PHE A 443 -26.67 -7.80 -11.19
C PHE A 443 -26.74 -6.27 -11.16
N SER A 444 -27.89 -5.73 -11.45
CA SER A 444 -28.19 -4.31 -11.34
C SER A 444 -29.13 -4.02 -10.18
N ILE A 445 -29.00 -2.80 -9.62
CA ILE A 445 -29.84 -2.29 -8.53
C ILE A 445 -30.46 -0.98 -9.00
N TYR A 446 -31.78 -0.92 -9.00
CA TYR A 446 -32.48 0.31 -9.35
C TYR A 446 -33.79 0.50 -8.60
N PRO A 447 -34.23 1.73 -8.33
CA PRO A 447 -33.44 2.95 -8.49
C PRO A 447 -32.26 2.98 -7.51
N ASN A 448 -31.17 3.63 -7.90
CA ASN A 448 -30.03 3.90 -7.03
C ASN A 448 -29.49 5.30 -7.37
N PRO A 449 -29.72 6.32 -6.55
CA PRO A 449 -30.28 6.29 -5.17
C PRO A 449 -31.74 5.83 -5.05
N ALA A 450 -32.10 5.23 -3.91
CA ALA A 450 -33.42 4.75 -3.60
C ALA A 450 -34.03 5.44 -2.36
N SER A 451 -35.35 5.51 -2.30
CA SER A 451 -36.06 6.10 -1.14
C SER A 451 -36.89 5.06 -0.34
N SER A 452 -37.67 4.22 -1.02
CA SER A 452 -38.59 3.29 -0.36
C SER A 452 -38.44 1.85 -0.80
N LYS A 453 -37.96 1.60 -2.00
CA LYS A 453 -37.71 0.25 -2.51
C LYS A 453 -36.58 0.24 -3.55
N ILE A 454 -35.95 -0.93 -3.69
CA ILE A 454 -35.03 -1.26 -4.77
C ILE A 454 -35.50 -2.51 -5.49
N THR A 455 -35.09 -2.64 -6.74
CA THR A 455 -35.19 -3.88 -7.51
C THR A 455 -33.77 -4.39 -7.78
N VAL A 456 -33.54 -5.66 -7.47
CA VAL A 456 -32.31 -6.38 -7.82
C VAL A 456 -32.60 -7.25 -9.03
N GLU A 457 -31.97 -6.92 -10.14
CA GLU A 457 -32.09 -7.64 -11.41
C GLU A 457 -30.86 -8.52 -11.63
N SER A 458 -31.05 -9.82 -11.80
CA SER A 458 -29.99 -10.78 -12.09
C SER A 458 -30.57 -12.14 -12.46
N SER A 459 -29.87 -12.87 -13.33
CA SER A 459 -30.14 -14.29 -13.57
C SER A 459 -29.70 -15.19 -12.42
N GLU A 460 -28.81 -14.68 -11.53
CA GLU A 460 -28.30 -15.41 -10.39
C GLU A 460 -29.38 -15.66 -9.33
N ILE A 461 -29.44 -16.88 -8.83
CA ILE A 461 -30.27 -17.29 -7.70
C ILE A 461 -29.37 -17.43 -6.47
N GLY A 462 -29.77 -16.90 -5.33
CA GLY A 462 -28.92 -16.96 -4.15
C GLY A 462 -29.44 -16.16 -2.95
N ILE A 463 -28.56 -15.87 -2.02
CA ILE A 463 -28.89 -15.07 -0.85
C ILE A 463 -28.44 -13.63 -1.08
N ILE A 464 -29.42 -12.71 -1.07
CA ILE A 464 -29.14 -11.27 -0.97
C ILE A 464 -28.85 -10.94 0.49
N LYS A 465 -27.74 -10.25 0.73
CA LYS A 465 -27.42 -9.61 2.01
C LYS A 465 -27.23 -8.12 1.76
N ILE A 466 -27.80 -7.28 2.60
CA ILE A 466 -27.51 -5.84 2.60
C ILE A 466 -26.80 -5.53 3.91
N LYS A 467 -25.63 -4.91 3.79
CA LYS A 467 -24.77 -4.54 4.90
C LYS A 467 -24.62 -3.02 4.98
N ASN A 468 -24.52 -2.49 6.19
CA ASN A 468 -24.08 -1.10 6.39
C ASN A 468 -22.53 -0.98 6.23
N LEU A 469 -22.01 0.23 6.31
CA LEU A 469 -20.57 0.49 6.11
C LEU A 469 -19.66 -0.19 7.16
N ILE A 470 -20.18 -0.52 8.35
CA ILE A 470 -19.45 -1.28 9.37
C ILE A 470 -19.58 -2.81 9.19
N GLY A 471 -20.08 -3.28 8.03
CA GLY A 471 -20.19 -4.70 7.70
C GLY A 471 -21.37 -5.45 8.33
N LYS A 472 -22.17 -4.82 9.21
CA LYS A 472 -23.33 -5.45 9.84
C LYS A 472 -24.43 -5.72 8.81
N THR A 473 -24.88 -6.98 8.71
CA THR A 473 -26.00 -7.35 7.86
C THR A 473 -27.31 -6.81 8.45
N ILE A 474 -27.97 -5.93 7.71
CA ILE A 474 -29.25 -5.31 8.09
C ILE A 474 -30.45 -5.96 7.39
N TYR A 475 -30.20 -6.66 6.28
CA TYR A 475 -31.21 -7.38 5.52
C TYR A 475 -30.64 -8.65 4.91
N LYS A 476 -31.42 -9.73 4.93
CA LYS A 476 -31.09 -11.02 4.30
C LYS A 476 -32.34 -11.66 3.73
N ALA A 477 -32.32 -12.02 2.45
CA ALA A 477 -33.42 -12.74 1.80
C ALA A 477 -32.88 -13.68 0.71
N ARG A 478 -33.66 -14.71 0.36
CA ARG A 478 -33.37 -15.57 -0.77
C ARG A 478 -33.93 -14.93 -2.06
N LYS A 479 -33.09 -14.74 -3.04
CA LYS A 479 -33.45 -14.34 -4.41
C LYS A 479 -33.76 -15.61 -5.21
N SER A 480 -34.96 -15.74 -5.74
CA SER A 480 -35.39 -16.89 -6.56
C SER A 480 -35.88 -16.47 -7.95
N ASN A 481 -36.12 -15.20 -8.17
CA ASN A 481 -36.67 -14.65 -9.42
C ASN A 481 -35.66 -13.74 -10.10
N TYR A 482 -35.77 -13.54 -11.41
CA TYR A 482 -34.94 -12.61 -12.18
C TYR A 482 -34.96 -11.18 -11.61
N LEU A 483 -36.14 -10.68 -11.27
CA LEU A 483 -36.35 -9.43 -10.55
C LEU A 483 -36.77 -9.70 -9.11
N THR A 484 -36.11 -9.05 -8.17
CA THR A 484 -36.47 -9.16 -6.74
C THR A 484 -36.58 -7.75 -6.15
N GLU A 485 -37.77 -7.39 -5.71
CA GLU A 485 -38.04 -6.13 -5.01
C GLU A 485 -37.70 -6.24 -3.52
N ILE A 486 -37.06 -5.23 -2.96
CA ILE A 486 -36.74 -5.13 -1.55
C ILE A 486 -37.24 -3.78 -1.04
N ASN A 487 -38.04 -3.81 0.01
CA ASN A 487 -38.49 -2.60 0.70
C ASN A 487 -37.34 -2.03 1.54
N THR A 488 -37.01 -0.80 1.28
CA THR A 488 -35.91 -0.06 1.95
C THR A 488 -36.43 1.08 2.83
N SER A 489 -37.72 1.26 2.97
CA SER A 489 -38.36 2.36 3.73
C SER A 489 -37.96 2.43 5.21
N GLN A 490 -37.49 1.31 5.76
CA GLN A 490 -37.01 1.23 7.15
C GLN A 490 -35.51 1.37 7.29
N PHE A 491 -34.78 1.55 6.18
CA PHE A 491 -33.33 1.75 6.23
C PHE A 491 -33.04 3.22 6.50
N ALA A 492 -32.08 3.47 7.36
CA ALA A 492 -31.60 4.83 7.56
C ALA A 492 -30.99 5.39 6.25
N LYS A 493 -31.04 6.69 6.05
CA LYS A 493 -30.38 7.32 4.92
C LYS A 493 -28.88 7.04 4.98
N GLY A 494 -28.27 6.69 3.85
CA GLY A 494 -26.85 6.38 3.83
C GLY A 494 -26.45 5.38 2.75
N ILE A 495 -25.17 4.99 2.79
CA ILE A 495 -24.56 4.04 1.86
C ILE A 495 -24.64 2.63 2.44
N TYR A 496 -24.98 1.68 1.59
CA TYR A 496 -25.07 0.26 1.91
C TYR A 496 -24.38 -0.57 0.82
N ILE A 497 -23.98 -1.78 1.18
CA ILE A 497 -23.43 -2.78 0.26
C ILE A 497 -24.42 -3.92 0.12
N LEU A 498 -24.93 -4.11 -1.10
CA LEU A 498 -25.74 -5.28 -1.43
C LEU A 498 -24.82 -6.38 -1.97
N GLN A 499 -24.95 -7.58 -1.42
CA GLN A 499 -24.21 -8.76 -1.83
C GLN A 499 -25.15 -9.85 -2.34
N LEU A 500 -24.77 -10.50 -3.46
CA LEU A 500 -25.43 -11.66 -4.03
C LEU A 500 -24.34 -12.64 -4.51
N ASN A 501 -24.31 -13.86 -3.92
CA ASN A 501 -23.33 -14.91 -4.29
C ASN A 501 -21.88 -14.44 -4.33
N GLY A 502 -21.43 -13.65 -3.34
CA GLY A 502 -20.08 -13.12 -3.28
C GLY A 502 -19.82 -11.85 -4.12
N MET A 503 -20.70 -11.51 -5.05
CA MET A 503 -20.66 -10.26 -5.79
C MET A 503 -21.25 -9.13 -4.96
N SER A 504 -20.70 -7.93 -5.05
CA SER A 504 -21.12 -6.77 -4.27
C SER A 504 -21.39 -5.57 -5.16
N SER A 505 -22.39 -4.76 -4.78
CA SER A 505 -22.69 -3.48 -5.41
C SER A 505 -23.09 -2.45 -4.36
N LYS A 506 -22.67 -1.22 -4.57
CA LYS A 506 -23.01 -0.08 -3.71
C LYS A 506 -24.42 0.39 -3.99
N MET A 507 -25.19 0.68 -2.94
CA MET A 507 -26.49 1.34 -3.04
C MET A 507 -26.58 2.52 -2.07
N LEU A 508 -27.31 3.57 -2.48
CA LEU A 508 -27.55 4.77 -1.69
C LEU A 508 -29.03 4.87 -1.35
N ILE A 509 -29.36 5.05 -0.07
CA ILE A 509 -30.72 5.34 0.43
C ILE A 509 -30.80 6.84 0.77
N GLN A 510 -31.84 7.52 0.23
CA GLN A 510 -32.10 8.96 0.39
C GLN A 510 -33.35 9.23 1.24
#